data_fbed62c30ff3b5afeb90ed6ecac75bd6
#
_entry.id   fbed62c30ff3b5afeb90ed6ecac75bd6
#
_cell.length_a   1.000
_cell.length_b   1.000
_cell.length_c   1.000
_cell.angle_alpha   90.00
_cell.angle_beta   90.00
_cell.angle_gamma   90.00
#
_symmetry.space_group_name_H-M   'P 1'
#
loop_
_entity.id
_entity.type
_entity.pdbx_description
1 polymer ?
#
loop_
_entity_poly.entity_id
_entity_poly.type
_entity_poly.pdbx_seq_one_letter_code
_entity_poly.pdbx_strand_id
1 'polypeptide(L)'
;MNNLHRELAPISSAAWSQIEDEVARTFKRLVAGRRVVDVTGPGGADLAGVGTGHEIGIEAPLEGIRARQREVKPLVELRVPFALSRDAIDDVERGAEDSDWQPAKDAALRLAFAEDRAIFDGYGAAQITGIREGASNPLLLLPAETAGYPAVIAKALEELRLQGVDGPYTVLLGSDAYTAVSEANDQGYPVLEHIRRFVSGEIIWAPAIAGGCILSTRGGDFALHLGQDVSIGYLSHDDQSVHLYLQESFTFLMLTSEACVVVRPE
;
A
#
# COMPACT_ATOMS: atom_id res chain seq x y z
N MET A 1 -19.88 13.35 -17.50
CA MET A 1 -18.62 12.69 -17.97
C MET A 1 -17.60 12.86 -16.87
N ASN A 2 -17.02 11.78 -16.41
CA ASN A 2 -15.90 11.86 -15.50
C ASN A 2 -14.57 11.72 -16.29
N ASN A 3 -13.43 11.94 -15.64
CA ASN A 3 -12.11 11.86 -16.27
C ASN A 3 -11.69 10.42 -16.70
N LEU A 4 -12.50 9.41 -16.41
CA LEU A 4 -12.22 8.01 -16.76
C LEU A 4 -12.73 7.63 -18.15
N HIS A 5 -13.65 8.41 -18.74
CA HIS A 5 -14.20 8.23 -20.10
C HIS A 5 -14.74 6.81 -20.41
N ARG A 6 -15.19 6.09 -19.39
CA ARG A 6 -15.61 4.68 -19.50
C ARG A 6 -16.77 4.46 -20.46
N GLU A 7 -17.63 5.45 -20.60
CA GLU A 7 -18.79 5.43 -21.50
C GLU A 7 -18.40 5.37 -23.00
N LEU A 8 -17.13 5.64 -23.33
CA LEU A 8 -16.60 5.54 -24.69
C LEU A 8 -16.02 4.16 -25.00
N ALA A 9 -15.85 3.30 -24.00
CA ALA A 9 -15.31 1.96 -24.17
C ALA A 9 -16.37 1.02 -24.78
N PRO A 10 -16.04 0.21 -25.79
CA PRO A 10 -16.93 -0.82 -26.31
C PRO A 10 -16.96 -2.05 -25.39
N ILE A 11 -17.40 -1.85 -24.14
CA ILE A 11 -17.44 -2.87 -23.08
C ILE A 11 -18.85 -2.86 -22.49
N SER A 12 -19.49 -4.02 -22.43
CA SER A 12 -20.81 -4.18 -21.83
C SER A 12 -20.78 -4.01 -20.30
N SER A 13 -21.93 -3.75 -19.71
CA SER A 13 -22.03 -3.64 -18.24
C SER A 13 -21.67 -4.94 -17.52
N ALA A 14 -21.97 -6.10 -18.14
CA ALA A 14 -21.60 -7.41 -17.60
C ALA A 14 -20.08 -7.61 -17.58
N ALA A 15 -19.40 -7.31 -18.69
CA ALA A 15 -17.95 -7.40 -18.79
C ALA A 15 -17.27 -6.38 -17.84
N TRP A 16 -17.79 -5.15 -17.74
CA TRP A 16 -17.29 -4.18 -16.77
C TRP A 16 -17.34 -4.72 -15.35
N SER A 17 -18.46 -5.34 -14.94
CA SER A 17 -18.59 -5.91 -13.60
C SER A 17 -17.54 -6.98 -13.33
N GLN A 18 -17.30 -7.90 -14.27
CA GLN A 18 -16.28 -8.94 -14.11
C GLN A 18 -14.86 -8.36 -14.00
N ILE A 19 -14.53 -7.37 -14.85
CA ILE A 19 -13.21 -6.70 -14.81
C ILE A 19 -13.02 -5.99 -13.47
N GLU A 20 -14.01 -5.24 -12.97
CA GLU A 20 -13.96 -4.53 -11.70
C GLU A 20 -13.81 -5.49 -10.53
N ASP A 21 -14.57 -6.58 -10.50
CA ASP A 21 -14.49 -7.59 -9.44
C ASP A 21 -13.12 -8.24 -9.39
N GLU A 22 -12.53 -8.53 -10.55
CA GLU A 22 -11.20 -9.13 -10.65
C GLU A 22 -10.10 -8.18 -10.20
N VAL A 23 -10.16 -6.91 -10.62
CA VAL A 23 -9.23 -5.86 -10.18
C VAL A 23 -9.33 -5.67 -8.67
N ALA A 24 -10.53 -5.50 -8.14
CA ALA A 24 -10.77 -5.28 -6.72
C ALA A 24 -10.28 -6.46 -5.86
N ARG A 25 -10.59 -7.68 -6.29
CA ARG A 25 -10.15 -8.92 -5.60
C ARG A 25 -8.63 -9.02 -5.58
N THR A 26 -7.97 -8.78 -6.72
CA THR A 26 -6.52 -8.88 -6.86
C THR A 26 -5.82 -7.80 -6.03
N PHE A 27 -6.23 -6.54 -6.17
CA PHE A 27 -5.68 -5.41 -5.43
C PHE A 27 -5.81 -5.63 -3.91
N LYS A 28 -7.01 -5.91 -3.42
CA LYS A 28 -7.28 -6.12 -1.99
C LYS A 28 -6.48 -7.26 -1.38
N ARG A 29 -6.19 -8.31 -2.15
CA ARG A 29 -5.40 -9.45 -1.69
C ARG A 29 -3.92 -9.09 -1.50
N LEU A 30 -3.40 -8.19 -2.33
CA LEU A 30 -1.97 -7.89 -2.42
C LEU A 30 -1.55 -6.69 -1.58
N VAL A 31 -2.44 -5.69 -1.42
CA VAL A 31 -2.13 -4.49 -0.65
C VAL A 31 -2.11 -4.80 0.86
N ALA A 32 -0.97 -4.56 1.49
CA ALA A 32 -0.77 -4.73 2.93
C ALA A 32 -0.88 -3.42 3.71
N GLY A 33 -0.46 -2.30 3.11
CA GLY A 33 -0.42 -1.00 3.73
C GLY A 33 -1.76 -0.54 4.28
N ARG A 34 -2.83 -0.65 3.49
CA ARG A 34 -4.19 -0.27 3.90
C ARG A 34 -4.75 -1.03 5.10
N ARG A 35 -4.11 -2.13 5.52
CA ARG A 35 -4.50 -2.91 6.70
C ARG A 35 -3.88 -2.40 7.99
N VAL A 36 -2.88 -1.53 7.90
CA VAL A 36 -2.05 -1.11 9.05
C VAL A 36 -1.92 0.40 9.20
N VAL A 37 -2.48 1.18 8.25
CA VAL A 37 -2.50 2.64 8.31
C VAL A 37 -3.93 3.16 8.37
N ASP A 38 -4.11 4.38 8.86
CA ASP A 38 -5.38 5.08 8.82
C ASP A 38 -5.65 5.56 7.39
N VAL A 39 -6.74 5.10 6.78
CA VAL A 39 -7.12 5.46 5.41
C VAL A 39 -8.21 6.52 5.45
N THR A 40 -7.94 7.65 4.81
CA THR A 40 -8.89 8.77 4.68
C THR A 40 -9.23 9.01 3.21
N GLY A 41 -10.48 9.19 2.92
CA GLY A 41 -10.97 9.46 1.56
C GLY A 41 -11.87 8.32 1.03
N PRO A 42 -12.15 8.30 -0.30
CA PRO A 42 -11.61 9.20 -1.32
C PRO A 42 -12.14 10.64 -1.24
N GLY A 43 -11.23 11.63 -1.38
CA GLY A 43 -11.55 13.06 -1.34
C GLY A 43 -11.99 13.65 -2.69
N GLY A 44 -11.87 12.88 -3.77
CA GLY A 44 -12.23 13.29 -5.13
C GLY A 44 -11.01 13.63 -5.99
N ALA A 45 -11.24 13.76 -7.29
CA ALA A 45 -10.19 14.03 -8.30
C ALA A 45 -9.62 15.46 -8.21
N ASP A 46 -10.27 16.36 -7.50
CA ASP A 46 -9.86 17.72 -7.26
C ASP A 46 -8.99 17.89 -6.01
N LEU A 47 -8.84 16.85 -5.19
CA LEU A 47 -7.94 16.88 -4.05
C LEU A 47 -6.48 16.86 -4.53
N ALA A 48 -5.79 17.99 -4.41
CA ALA A 48 -4.42 18.16 -4.90
C ALA A 48 -3.35 17.98 -3.80
N GLY A 49 -3.72 18.06 -2.52
CA GLY A 49 -2.77 17.94 -1.41
C GLY A 49 -3.43 17.97 -0.04
N VAL A 50 -2.67 17.57 0.96
CA VAL A 50 -3.10 17.52 2.36
C VAL A 50 -2.22 18.41 3.20
N GLY A 51 -2.81 19.31 3.99
CA GLY A 51 -2.08 20.18 4.91
C GLY A 51 -1.51 19.40 6.08
N THR A 52 -0.22 19.59 6.39
CA THR A 52 0.43 18.94 7.54
C THR A 52 0.17 19.68 8.86
N GLY A 53 -0.38 20.88 8.81
CA GLY A 53 -0.53 21.76 9.97
C GLY A 53 0.73 22.58 10.29
N HIS A 54 1.85 22.30 9.64
CA HIS A 54 3.11 23.03 9.81
C HIS A 54 3.21 24.26 8.94
N GLU A 55 4.12 25.17 9.31
CA GLU A 55 4.43 26.41 8.58
C GLU A 55 5.93 26.55 8.38
N ILE A 56 6.32 26.97 7.18
CA ILE A 56 7.71 27.24 6.82
C ILE A 56 7.86 28.77 6.68
N GLY A 57 8.89 29.34 7.31
CA GLY A 57 9.25 30.74 7.15
C GLY A 57 9.72 31.01 5.72
N ILE A 58 9.17 32.05 5.08
CA ILE A 58 9.59 32.49 3.75
C ILE A 58 9.99 33.97 3.78
N GLU A 59 10.71 34.42 2.75
CA GLU A 59 11.06 35.82 2.61
C GLU A 59 9.79 36.69 2.51
N ALA A 60 9.76 37.75 3.32
CA ALA A 60 8.64 38.67 3.33
C ALA A 60 8.72 39.67 2.15
N PRO A 61 7.59 40.09 1.56
CA PRO A 61 7.58 41.00 0.41
C PRO A 61 8.01 42.44 0.77
N LEU A 62 7.95 42.80 2.06
CA LEU A 62 8.34 44.14 2.56
C LEU A 62 8.95 44.01 3.96
N GLU A 63 9.82 44.94 4.32
CA GLU A 63 10.41 45.07 5.66
C GLU A 63 9.34 45.23 6.74
N GLY A 64 9.53 44.60 7.87
CA GLY A 64 8.58 44.63 9.01
C GLY A 64 7.41 43.64 8.87
N ILE A 65 7.30 42.91 7.78
CA ILE A 65 6.31 41.82 7.61
C ILE A 65 6.95 40.47 7.93
N ARG A 66 6.21 39.61 8.58
CA ARG A 66 6.57 38.18 8.78
C ARG A 66 5.73 37.32 7.85
N ALA A 67 6.38 36.58 6.93
CA ALA A 67 5.70 35.70 5.99
C ALA A 67 5.96 34.23 6.32
N ARG A 68 4.91 33.40 6.26
CA ARG A 68 4.96 31.97 6.44
C ARG A 68 4.10 31.29 5.42
N GLN A 69 4.59 30.22 4.86
CA GLN A 69 3.86 29.33 3.96
C GLN A 69 3.39 28.09 4.72
N ARG A 70 2.14 27.70 4.53
CA ARG A 70 1.63 26.44 5.08
C ARG A 70 2.19 25.27 4.31
N GLU A 71 2.64 24.23 5.03
CA GLU A 71 3.15 23.02 4.43
C GLU A 71 2.00 22.13 3.94
N VAL A 72 2.13 21.66 2.71
CA VAL A 72 1.17 20.76 2.05
C VAL A 72 1.94 19.58 1.46
N LYS A 73 1.46 18.35 1.68
CA LYS A 73 1.93 17.18 0.96
C LYS A 73 1.05 16.99 -0.27
N PRO A 74 1.63 17.08 -1.49
CA PRO A 74 0.88 16.87 -2.72
C PRO A 74 0.44 15.42 -2.85
N LEU A 75 -0.69 15.18 -3.54
CA LEU A 75 -1.05 13.84 -3.99
C LEU A 75 -0.27 13.47 -5.25
N VAL A 76 0.12 12.21 -5.35
CA VAL A 76 0.63 11.60 -6.58
C VAL A 76 -0.50 10.83 -7.25
N GLU A 77 -0.60 10.92 -8.57
CA GLU A 77 -1.47 10.07 -9.38
C GLU A 77 -0.64 8.98 -10.04
N LEU A 78 -1.03 7.74 -9.84
CA LEU A 78 -0.43 6.58 -10.50
C LEU A 78 -1.39 6.03 -11.56
N ARG A 79 -0.83 5.69 -12.73
CA ARG A 79 -1.57 5.02 -13.81
C ARG A 79 -0.84 3.81 -14.31
N VAL A 80 -1.55 2.70 -14.44
CA VAL A 80 -1.03 1.44 -14.99
C VAL A 80 -1.85 1.06 -16.20
N PRO A 81 -1.34 1.26 -17.43
CA PRO A 81 -2.03 0.87 -18.65
C PRO A 81 -2.05 -0.66 -18.81
N PHE A 82 -3.14 -1.16 -19.40
CA PHE A 82 -3.30 -2.55 -19.82
C PHE A 82 -4.26 -2.65 -21.01
N ALA A 83 -4.22 -3.78 -21.71
CA ALA A 83 -5.12 -4.04 -22.85
C ALA A 83 -5.84 -5.36 -22.64
N LEU A 84 -7.12 -5.39 -22.98
CA LEU A 84 -7.96 -6.58 -22.99
C LEU A 84 -8.32 -6.96 -24.44
N SER A 85 -8.33 -8.24 -24.73
CA SER A 85 -8.83 -8.74 -26.01
C SER A 85 -10.33 -8.44 -26.16
N ARG A 86 -10.74 -8.02 -27.33
CA ARG A 86 -12.17 -7.87 -27.65
C ARG A 86 -12.89 -9.20 -27.60
N ASP A 87 -12.23 -10.29 -28.04
CA ASP A 87 -12.81 -11.63 -27.97
C ASP A 87 -13.15 -12.02 -26.52
N ALA A 88 -12.24 -11.72 -25.54
CA ALA A 88 -12.49 -11.98 -24.12
C ALA A 88 -13.65 -11.15 -23.55
N ILE A 89 -13.81 -9.91 -24.02
CA ILE A 89 -14.95 -9.04 -23.66
C ILE A 89 -16.26 -9.58 -24.25
N ASP A 90 -16.23 -9.98 -25.53
CA ASP A 90 -17.39 -10.52 -26.24
C ASP A 90 -17.79 -11.91 -25.75
N ASP A 91 -16.83 -12.69 -25.21
CA ASP A 91 -17.12 -13.99 -24.57
C ASP A 91 -18.10 -13.86 -23.40
N VAL A 92 -18.02 -12.78 -22.63
CA VAL A 92 -18.97 -12.51 -21.53
C VAL A 92 -20.40 -12.37 -22.05
N GLU A 93 -20.57 -11.68 -23.18
CA GLU A 93 -21.90 -11.52 -23.80
C GLU A 93 -22.44 -12.86 -24.33
N ARG A 94 -21.57 -13.80 -24.65
CA ARG A 94 -21.91 -15.18 -25.01
C ARG A 94 -22.13 -16.09 -23.81
N GLY A 95 -21.91 -15.58 -22.57
CA GLY A 95 -22.16 -16.28 -21.33
C GLY A 95 -20.92 -16.93 -20.71
N ALA A 96 -19.70 -16.56 -21.11
CA ALA A 96 -18.48 -17.05 -20.46
C ALA A 96 -18.33 -16.48 -19.06
N GLU A 97 -17.97 -17.34 -18.09
CA GLU A 97 -17.66 -16.98 -16.70
C GLU A 97 -16.15 -17.02 -16.43
N ASP A 98 -15.35 -17.42 -17.41
CA ASP A 98 -13.90 -17.66 -17.31
C ASP A 98 -13.07 -16.84 -18.32
N SER A 99 -13.57 -15.68 -18.73
CA SER A 99 -12.87 -14.77 -19.65
C SER A 99 -11.47 -14.40 -19.13
N ASP A 100 -10.52 -14.20 -20.05
CA ASP A 100 -9.14 -13.88 -19.70
C ASP A 100 -8.98 -12.43 -19.24
N TRP A 101 -8.97 -12.23 -17.93
CA TRP A 101 -8.68 -10.95 -17.27
C TRP A 101 -7.25 -10.84 -16.74
N GLN A 102 -6.31 -11.70 -17.18
CA GLN A 102 -4.93 -11.69 -16.69
C GLN A 102 -4.26 -10.31 -16.84
N PRO A 103 -4.41 -9.54 -17.94
CA PRO A 103 -3.82 -8.21 -18.03
C PRO A 103 -4.34 -7.22 -16.98
N ALA A 104 -5.63 -7.33 -16.58
CA ALA A 104 -6.21 -6.51 -15.54
C ALA A 104 -5.66 -6.90 -14.15
N LYS A 105 -5.47 -8.19 -13.89
CA LYS A 105 -4.82 -8.71 -12.66
C LYS A 105 -3.37 -8.22 -12.55
N ASP A 106 -2.61 -8.29 -13.65
CA ASP A 106 -1.22 -7.84 -13.68
C ASP A 106 -1.10 -6.32 -13.44
N ALA A 107 -2.06 -5.55 -13.94
CA ALA A 107 -2.14 -4.12 -13.67
C ALA A 107 -2.47 -3.85 -12.19
N ALA A 108 -3.44 -4.58 -11.62
CA ALA A 108 -3.81 -4.46 -10.21
C ALA A 108 -2.66 -4.85 -9.27
N LEU A 109 -1.89 -5.88 -9.60
CA LEU A 109 -0.70 -6.27 -8.86
C LEU A 109 0.35 -5.15 -8.86
N ARG A 110 0.63 -4.57 -10.04
CA ARG A 110 1.61 -3.48 -10.15
C ARG A 110 1.18 -2.25 -9.36
N LEU A 111 -0.10 -1.90 -9.40
CA LEU A 111 -0.63 -0.75 -8.65
C LEU A 111 -0.56 -0.99 -7.14
N ALA A 112 -1.01 -2.17 -6.65
CA ALA A 112 -0.92 -2.53 -5.23
C ALA A 112 0.53 -2.51 -4.71
N PHE A 113 1.49 -3.00 -5.50
CA PHE A 113 2.90 -2.95 -5.14
C PHE A 113 3.46 -1.53 -5.14
N ALA A 114 3.00 -0.67 -6.04
CA ALA A 114 3.43 0.72 -6.08
C ALA A 114 2.91 1.50 -4.85
N GLU A 115 1.64 1.31 -4.47
CA GLU A 115 1.07 1.90 -3.26
C GLU A 115 1.79 1.41 -2.00
N ASP A 116 1.94 0.09 -1.83
CA ASP A 116 2.61 -0.49 -0.67
C ASP A 116 4.07 -0.02 -0.56
N ARG A 117 4.82 0.04 -1.67
CA ARG A 117 6.20 0.55 -1.65
C ARG A 117 6.25 2.02 -1.26
N ALA A 118 5.31 2.84 -1.74
CA ALA A 118 5.24 4.23 -1.35
C ALA A 118 4.95 4.38 0.15
N ILE A 119 4.05 3.56 0.71
CA ILE A 119 3.72 3.56 2.14
C ILE A 119 4.89 3.05 2.98
N PHE A 120 5.53 1.94 2.61
CA PHE A 120 6.55 1.31 3.44
C PHE A 120 7.96 1.84 3.18
N ASP A 121 8.38 1.92 1.93
CA ASP A 121 9.75 2.27 1.56
C ASP A 121 9.92 3.73 1.13
N GLY A 122 8.80 4.44 0.93
CA GLY A 122 8.75 5.84 0.51
C GLY A 122 8.75 6.00 -1.01
N TYR A 123 8.41 7.21 -1.43
CA TYR A 123 8.46 7.64 -2.82
C TYR A 123 8.98 9.09 -2.90
N GLY A 124 10.30 9.25 -2.89
CA GLY A 124 10.97 10.54 -2.79
C GLY A 124 10.56 11.54 -3.87
N ALA A 125 10.32 11.08 -5.12
CA ALA A 125 9.85 11.95 -6.21
C ALA A 125 8.47 12.57 -5.93
N ALA A 126 7.63 11.89 -5.13
CA ALA A 126 6.32 12.38 -4.68
C ALA A 126 6.37 13.00 -3.25
N GLN A 127 7.56 13.22 -2.69
CA GLN A 127 7.77 13.73 -1.33
C GLN A 127 7.13 12.86 -0.23
N ILE A 128 6.96 11.58 -0.48
CA ILE A 128 6.44 10.61 0.48
C ILE A 128 7.61 9.96 1.19
N THR A 129 7.68 10.11 2.52
CA THR A 129 8.57 9.36 3.41
C THR A 129 7.82 8.12 3.89
N GLY A 130 8.35 6.94 3.59
CA GLY A 130 7.71 5.68 3.96
C GLY A 130 7.95 5.29 5.42
N ILE A 131 7.15 4.37 5.93
CA ILE A 131 7.21 3.88 7.32
C ILE A 131 8.60 3.35 7.66
N ARG A 132 9.19 2.54 6.76
CA ARG A 132 10.50 1.91 6.99
C ARG A 132 11.67 2.88 6.80
N GLU A 133 11.51 3.87 5.92
CA GLU A 133 12.49 4.92 5.71
C GLU A 133 12.53 5.90 6.88
N GLY A 134 11.37 6.29 7.39
CA GLY A 134 11.22 7.29 8.44
C GLY A 134 11.27 6.73 9.87
N ALA A 135 11.32 5.40 10.06
CA ALA A 135 11.39 4.78 11.39
C ALA A 135 12.65 5.20 12.14
N SER A 136 12.49 5.69 13.37
CA SER A 136 13.58 6.16 14.23
C SER A 136 14.17 5.07 15.13
N ASN A 137 13.47 3.94 15.29
CA ASN A 137 13.95 2.81 16.07
C ASN A 137 15.13 2.10 15.39
N PRO A 138 16.01 1.44 16.17
CA PRO A 138 17.10 0.64 15.62
C PRO A 138 16.60 -0.45 14.65
N LEU A 139 17.28 -0.58 13.51
CA LEU A 139 17.08 -1.70 12.60
C LEU A 139 17.48 -3.01 13.29
N LEU A 140 16.63 -4.04 13.19
CA LEU A 140 16.95 -5.39 13.64
C LEU A 140 17.20 -6.31 12.46
N LEU A 141 18.09 -7.29 12.64
CA LEU A 141 18.39 -8.29 11.62
C LEU A 141 17.64 -9.59 11.90
N LEU A 142 17.01 -10.13 10.87
CA LEU A 142 16.43 -11.47 10.88
C LEU A 142 17.56 -12.47 10.62
N PRO A 143 17.83 -13.39 11.54
CA PRO A 143 18.90 -14.37 11.33
C PRO A 143 18.57 -15.31 10.16
N ALA A 144 19.59 -15.90 9.55
CA ALA A 144 19.41 -16.88 8.50
C ALA A 144 18.56 -18.10 8.96
N GLU A 145 18.63 -18.45 10.24
CA GLU A 145 17.85 -19.51 10.85
C GLU A 145 16.50 -18.99 11.33
N THR A 146 15.41 -19.44 10.72
CA THR A 146 14.04 -18.94 10.96
C THR A 146 13.56 -19.19 12.40
N ALA A 147 14.09 -20.21 13.10
CA ALA A 147 13.82 -20.46 14.52
C ALA A 147 14.19 -19.26 15.42
N GLY A 148 15.07 -18.37 14.99
CA GLY A 148 15.44 -17.15 15.68
C GLY A 148 14.47 -15.96 15.48
N TYR A 149 13.56 -16.01 14.53
CA TYR A 149 12.63 -14.90 14.24
C TYR A 149 11.75 -14.48 15.43
N PRO A 150 11.19 -15.41 16.22
CA PRO A 150 10.41 -15.03 17.41
C PRO A 150 11.17 -14.13 18.38
N ALA A 151 12.48 -14.38 18.60
CA ALA A 151 13.30 -13.58 19.48
C ALA A 151 13.52 -12.14 18.93
N VAL A 152 13.73 -12.00 17.62
CA VAL A 152 13.87 -10.68 16.98
C VAL A 152 12.57 -9.90 17.06
N ILE A 153 11.41 -10.54 16.79
CA ILE A 153 10.10 -9.91 16.87
C ILE A 153 9.78 -9.50 18.33
N ALA A 154 10.10 -10.36 19.31
CA ALA A 154 9.94 -10.01 20.73
C ALA A 154 10.78 -8.78 21.12
N LYS A 155 12.02 -8.68 20.62
CA LYS A 155 12.87 -7.51 20.81
C LYS A 155 12.29 -6.27 20.15
N ALA A 156 11.76 -6.37 18.94
CA ALA A 156 11.08 -5.26 18.27
C ALA A 156 9.88 -4.73 19.10
N LEU A 157 9.10 -5.63 19.68
CA LEU A 157 7.99 -5.25 20.57
C LEU A 157 8.46 -4.57 21.86
N GLU A 158 9.61 -5.00 22.39
CA GLU A 158 10.23 -4.33 23.54
C GLU A 158 10.66 -2.90 23.20
N GLU A 159 11.32 -2.70 22.04
CA GLU A 159 11.70 -1.36 21.57
C GLU A 159 10.48 -0.43 21.44
N LEU A 160 9.38 -0.89 20.80
CA LEU A 160 8.16 -0.09 20.71
C LEU A 160 7.61 0.31 22.10
N ARG A 161 7.58 -0.62 23.05
CA ARG A 161 7.12 -0.34 24.42
C ARG A 161 8.02 0.65 25.15
N LEU A 162 9.34 0.55 24.98
CA LEU A 162 10.33 1.47 25.58
C LEU A 162 10.17 2.89 25.05
N GLN A 163 9.72 3.05 23.78
CA GLN A 163 9.38 4.36 23.22
C GLN A 163 7.97 4.86 23.61
N GLY A 164 7.25 4.12 24.47
CA GLY A 164 5.89 4.51 24.88
C GLY A 164 4.83 4.30 23.78
N VAL A 165 5.11 3.45 22.80
CA VAL A 165 4.17 3.11 21.74
C VAL A 165 3.31 1.93 22.18
N ASP A 166 2.02 2.17 22.35
CA ASP A 166 1.06 1.11 22.70
C ASP A 166 0.64 0.28 21.47
N GLY A 167 0.16 -0.94 21.74
CA GLY A 167 -0.45 -1.81 20.72
C GLY A 167 -1.92 -1.47 20.41
N PRO A 168 -2.57 -2.26 19.55
CA PRO A 168 -2.11 -3.57 19.08
C PRO A 168 -0.89 -3.48 18.15
N TYR A 169 -0.03 -4.50 18.20
CA TYR A 169 1.16 -4.54 17.35
C TYR A 169 0.97 -5.58 16.25
N THR A 170 1.27 -5.19 15.02
CA THR A 170 1.16 -6.01 13.82
C THR A 170 2.54 -6.27 13.24
N VAL A 171 2.74 -7.48 12.74
CA VAL A 171 3.97 -7.92 12.07
C VAL A 171 3.70 -8.01 10.58
N LEU A 172 4.46 -7.29 9.77
CA LEU A 172 4.44 -7.42 8.31
C LEU A 172 5.72 -8.13 7.86
N LEU A 173 5.56 -9.16 7.03
CA LEU A 173 6.67 -9.92 6.48
C LEU A 173 6.55 -9.97 4.95
N GLY A 174 7.65 -9.68 4.26
CA GLY A 174 7.78 -9.90 2.82
C GLY A 174 7.65 -11.38 2.46
N SER A 175 7.51 -11.69 1.18
CA SER A 175 7.20 -13.05 0.71
C SER A 175 8.13 -14.11 1.27
N ASP A 176 9.44 -13.89 1.20
CA ASP A 176 10.44 -14.88 1.64
C ASP A 176 10.36 -15.12 3.15
N ALA A 177 10.32 -14.04 3.94
CA ALA A 177 10.24 -14.12 5.40
C ALA A 177 8.91 -14.73 5.87
N TYR A 178 7.79 -14.40 5.21
CA TYR A 178 6.48 -14.97 5.53
C TYR A 178 6.42 -16.47 5.22
N THR A 179 6.95 -16.89 4.07
CA THR A 179 7.04 -18.30 3.69
C THR A 179 7.93 -19.05 4.69
N ALA A 180 9.10 -18.50 5.02
CA ALA A 180 10.02 -19.11 5.96
C ALA A 180 9.35 -19.38 7.33
N VAL A 181 8.64 -18.40 7.92
CA VAL A 181 7.96 -18.63 9.22
C VAL A 181 6.78 -19.58 9.13
N SER A 182 6.14 -19.65 7.96
CA SER A 182 4.99 -20.54 7.74
C SER A 182 5.39 -22.00 7.64
N GLU A 183 6.60 -22.28 7.12
CA GLU A 183 7.13 -23.64 6.91
C GLU A 183 7.97 -24.13 8.09
N ALA A 184 8.62 -23.21 8.83
CA ALA A 184 9.57 -23.55 9.88
C ALA A 184 8.92 -24.11 11.15
N ASN A 185 9.62 -25.08 11.76
CA ASN A 185 9.29 -25.59 13.08
C ASN A 185 10.51 -25.46 13.99
N ASP A 186 10.28 -25.08 15.24
CA ASP A 186 11.26 -25.12 16.31
C ASP A 186 10.90 -26.23 17.28
N GLN A 187 11.73 -27.27 17.36
CA GLN A 187 11.53 -28.46 18.21
C GLN A 187 10.12 -29.08 18.09
N GLY A 188 9.55 -29.05 16.88
CA GLY A 188 8.21 -29.58 16.60
C GLY A 188 7.07 -28.60 16.82
N TYR A 189 7.37 -27.34 17.19
CA TYR A 189 6.36 -26.29 17.33
C TYR A 189 6.47 -25.29 16.17
N PRO A 190 5.36 -24.96 15.44
CA PRO A 190 5.41 -24.03 14.31
C PRO A 190 5.87 -22.64 14.74
N VAL A 191 6.87 -22.11 14.05
CA VAL A 191 7.44 -20.76 14.34
C VAL A 191 6.38 -19.68 14.23
N LEU A 192 5.49 -19.76 13.23
CA LEU A 192 4.38 -18.82 13.07
C LEU A 192 3.46 -18.75 14.30
N GLU A 193 3.12 -19.92 14.87
CA GLU A 193 2.29 -20.00 16.08
C GLU A 193 3.03 -19.49 17.32
N HIS A 194 4.36 -19.66 17.36
CA HIS A 194 5.17 -19.06 18.42
C HIS A 194 5.08 -17.54 18.41
N ILE A 195 5.21 -16.91 17.22
CA ILE A 195 5.07 -15.44 17.06
C ILE A 195 3.65 -15.00 17.45
N ARG A 196 2.61 -15.70 17.01
CA ARG A 196 1.21 -15.36 17.33
C ARG A 196 0.89 -15.28 18.82
N ARG A 197 1.62 -15.97 19.68
CA ARG A 197 1.36 -15.98 21.12
C ARG A 197 1.64 -14.65 21.81
N PHE A 198 2.56 -13.84 21.30
CA PHE A 198 2.95 -12.58 21.92
C PHE A 198 2.68 -11.34 21.05
N VAL A 199 2.27 -11.51 19.81
CA VAL A 199 1.81 -10.44 18.94
C VAL A 199 0.32 -10.22 19.18
N SER A 200 -0.08 -8.98 19.55
CA SER A 200 -1.47 -8.66 19.85
C SER A 200 -2.33 -8.34 18.63
N GLY A 201 -1.70 -8.06 17.49
CA GLY A 201 -2.35 -7.81 16.19
C GLY A 201 -2.14 -8.98 15.23
N GLU A 202 -2.09 -8.67 13.95
CA GLU A 202 -1.98 -9.65 12.87
C GLU A 202 -0.53 -9.92 12.46
N ILE A 203 -0.31 -11.06 11.79
CA ILE A 203 0.89 -11.35 11.01
C ILE A 203 0.47 -11.28 9.53
N ILE A 204 0.94 -10.28 8.82
CA ILE A 204 0.50 -9.93 7.47
C ILE A 204 1.57 -10.29 6.46
N TRP A 205 1.16 -10.97 5.40
CA TRP A 205 1.95 -11.13 4.19
C TRP A 205 1.96 -9.82 3.40
N ALA A 206 3.14 -9.25 3.19
CA ALA A 206 3.37 -7.97 2.51
C ALA A 206 4.34 -8.17 1.33
N PRO A 207 3.85 -8.68 0.19
CA PRO A 207 4.72 -9.14 -0.90
C PRO A 207 5.49 -8.03 -1.62
N ALA A 208 5.09 -6.79 -1.45
CA ALA A 208 5.73 -5.64 -2.08
C ALA A 208 7.06 -5.25 -1.42
N ILE A 209 7.34 -5.72 -0.18
CA ILE A 209 8.53 -5.34 0.59
C ILE A 209 9.47 -6.52 0.83
N ALA A 210 10.76 -6.24 1.02
CA ALA A 210 11.76 -7.22 1.45
C ALA A 210 11.98 -7.14 2.97
N GLY A 211 12.20 -8.28 3.64
CA GLY A 211 12.28 -8.35 5.09
C GLY A 211 10.94 -8.13 5.75
N GLY A 212 10.80 -7.11 6.59
CA GLY A 212 9.54 -6.82 7.24
C GLY A 212 9.59 -5.60 8.15
N CYS A 213 8.54 -5.41 8.93
CA CYS A 213 8.49 -4.46 10.04
C CYS A 213 7.45 -4.88 11.07
N ILE A 214 7.65 -4.42 12.29
CA ILE A 214 6.72 -4.54 13.40
C ILE A 214 6.26 -3.14 13.76
N LEU A 215 4.96 -2.89 13.76
CA LEU A 215 4.41 -1.56 13.98
C LEU A 215 3.15 -1.58 14.84
N SER A 216 2.83 -0.42 15.39
CA SER A 216 1.57 -0.18 16.09
C SER A 216 0.44 0.05 15.11
N THR A 217 -0.72 -0.54 15.37
CA THR A 217 -1.98 -0.30 14.66
C THR A 217 -3.04 0.34 15.58
N ARG A 218 -2.58 1.14 16.57
CA ARG A 218 -3.45 1.88 17.50
C ARG A 218 -4.19 3.05 16.83
N GLY A 219 -3.77 3.44 15.60
CA GLY A 219 -4.24 4.63 14.88
C GLY A 219 -3.50 5.91 15.25
N GLY A 220 -3.51 6.88 14.34
CA GLY A 220 -2.88 8.19 14.51
C GLY A 220 -1.37 8.24 14.24
N ASP A 221 -0.73 7.12 13.89
CA ASP A 221 0.71 7.06 13.63
C ASP A 221 1.05 7.16 12.13
N PHE A 222 0.18 6.65 11.28
CA PHE A 222 0.37 6.54 9.82
C PHE A 222 -0.93 6.86 9.11
N ALA A 223 -0.93 7.79 8.16
CA ALA A 223 -2.14 8.20 7.46
C ALA A 223 -1.97 8.16 5.94
N LEU A 224 -2.79 7.37 5.27
CA LEU A 224 -2.96 7.35 3.82
C LEU A 224 -4.17 8.20 3.44
N HIS A 225 -3.95 9.22 2.62
CA HIS A 225 -5.01 10.07 2.10
C HIS A 225 -5.24 9.79 0.62
N LEU A 226 -6.43 9.32 0.29
CA LEU A 226 -6.84 9.02 -1.08
C LEU A 226 -7.53 10.23 -1.70
N GLY A 227 -7.09 10.64 -2.88
CA GLY A 227 -7.85 11.53 -3.75
C GLY A 227 -8.88 10.74 -4.51
N GLN A 228 -8.47 9.96 -5.48
CA GLN A 228 -9.28 8.99 -6.21
C GLN A 228 -8.79 7.58 -5.84
N ASP A 229 -9.71 6.74 -5.38
CA ASP A 229 -9.40 5.32 -5.12
C ASP A 229 -9.28 4.56 -6.44
N VAL A 230 -8.76 3.33 -6.38
CA VAL A 230 -8.52 2.47 -7.54
C VAL A 230 -9.72 2.49 -8.48
N SER A 231 -9.48 2.94 -9.70
CA SER A 231 -10.50 3.16 -10.72
C SER A 231 -9.98 2.71 -12.07
N ILE A 232 -10.88 2.30 -12.96
CA ILE A 232 -10.54 1.88 -14.32
C ILE A 232 -10.97 2.98 -15.29
N GLY A 233 -10.02 3.46 -16.12
CA GLY A 233 -10.29 4.42 -17.18
C GLY A 233 -10.04 3.84 -18.54
N TYR A 234 -10.65 4.47 -19.56
CA TYR A 234 -10.54 4.11 -20.95
C TYR A 234 -9.53 5.02 -21.67
N LEU A 235 -8.70 4.42 -22.54
CA LEU A 235 -7.75 5.14 -23.41
C LEU A 235 -8.19 5.14 -24.88
N SER A 236 -8.32 3.95 -25.45
CA SER A 236 -8.62 3.75 -26.88
C SER A 236 -9.03 2.31 -27.15
N HIS A 237 -9.43 2.00 -28.37
CA HIS A 237 -9.59 0.63 -28.85
C HIS A 237 -9.26 0.53 -30.34
N ASP A 238 -8.98 -0.66 -30.77
CA ASP A 238 -8.86 -1.07 -32.18
C ASP A 238 -9.79 -2.26 -32.47
N ASP A 239 -9.57 -2.97 -33.55
CA ASP A 239 -10.38 -4.14 -33.98
C ASP A 239 -10.10 -5.40 -33.14
N GLN A 240 -9.00 -5.44 -32.36
CA GLN A 240 -8.57 -6.60 -31.59
C GLN A 240 -8.57 -6.36 -30.09
N SER A 241 -8.36 -5.11 -29.65
CA SER A 241 -8.08 -4.79 -28.26
C SER A 241 -8.80 -3.55 -27.78
N VAL A 242 -9.10 -3.53 -26.46
CA VAL A 242 -9.53 -2.34 -25.74
C VAL A 242 -8.43 -1.96 -24.74
N HIS A 243 -7.90 -0.74 -24.87
CA HIS A 243 -6.84 -0.20 -24.03
C HIS A 243 -7.45 0.58 -22.86
N LEU A 244 -7.11 0.17 -21.68
CA LEU A 244 -7.60 0.68 -20.41
C LEU A 244 -6.41 1.07 -19.52
N TYR A 245 -6.69 1.71 -18.40
CA TYR A 245 -5.72 1.93 -17.34
C TYR A 245 -6.37 1.81 -15.96
N LEU A 246 -5.61 1.33 -14.99
CA LEU A 246 -5.92 1.53 -13.58
C LEU A 246 -5.35 2.86 -13.15
N GLN A 247 -6.06 3.57 -12.29
CA GLN A 247 -5.63 4.84 -11.73
C GLN A 247 -6.00 4.90 -10.25
N GLU A 248 -5.10 5.50 -9.46
CA GLU A 248 -5.37 5.99 -8.12
C GLU A 248 -4.59 7.27 -7.86
N SER A 249 -5.01 8.07 -6.88
CA SER A 249 -4.22 9.20 -6.41
C SER A 249 -4.21 9.24 -4.89
N PHE A 250 -3.02 9.44 -4.32
CA PHE A 250 -2.83 9.43 -2.87
C PHE A 250 -1.63 10.25 -2.41
N THR A 251 -1.57 10.52 -1.11
CA THR A 251 -0.35 10.86 -0.39
C THR A 251 -0.33 10.14 0.94
N PHE A 252 0.86 9.98 1.50
CA PHE A 252 1.06 9.29 2.78
C PHE A 252 1.81 10.20 3.74
N LEU A 253 1.37 10.21 5.01
CA LEU A 253 2.00 10.93 6.11
C LEU A 253 2.41 9.95 7.20
N MET A 254 3.68 9.97 7.54
CA MET A 254 4.21 9.35 8.73
C MET A 254 4.17 10.38 9.87
N LEU A 255 3.33 10.15 10.88
CA LEU A 255 3.10 11.09 11.97
C LEU A 255 3.95 10.75 13.20
N THR A 256 4.27 9.46 13.39
CA THR A 256 5.05 8.96 14.55
C THR A 256 6.17 8.03 14.07
N SER A 257 7.42 8.51 14.15
CA SER A 257 8.61 7.76 13.69
C SER A 257 8.94 6.55 14.58
N GLU A 258 8.57 6.61 15.85
CA GLU A 258 8.81 5.58 16.86
C GLU A 258 7.83 4.40 16.76
N ALA A 259 6.76 4.54 15.97
CA ALA A 259 5.68 3.53 15.91
C ALA A 259 6.01 2.30 15.05
N CYS A 260 7.22 2.21 14.50
CA CYS A 260 7.69 1.09 13.68
C CYS A 260 9.12 0.67 14.04
N VAL A 261 9.36 -0.65 14.05
CA VAL A 261 10.70 -1.26 14.04
C VAL A 261 10.88 -2.04 12.74
N VAL A 262 11.92 -1.71 11.99
CA VAL A 262 12.24 -2.36 10.71
C VAL A 262 13.06 -3.62 10.96
N VAL A 263 12.74 -4.71 10.25
CA VAL A 263 13.54 -5.93 10.25
C VAL A 263 13.99 -6.26 8.81
N ARG A 264 15.27 -6.63 8.67
CA ARG A 264 15.86 -7.02 7.37
C ARG A 264 16.56 -8.36 7.52
N PRO A 265 16.64 -9.17 6.45
CA PRO A 265 17.53 -10.33 6.43
C PRO A 265 18.99 -9.93 6.69
N GLU A 266 19.75 -10.81 7.35
CA GLU A 266 21.20 -10.68 7.52
C GLU A 266 21.95 -10.63 6.18
#